data_266fe862554439c3ec0b81a74d6e3161
#
_entry.id   266fe862554439c3ec0b81a74d6e3161
#
_cell.length_a   1.000
_cell.length_b   1.000
_cell.length_c   1.000
_cell.angle_alpha   90.00
_cell.angle_beta   90.00
_cell.angle_gamma   90.00
#
_symmetry.space_group_name_H-M   'P 1'
#
loop_
_entity.id
_entity.type
_entity.pdbx_description
1 polymer ?
#
loop_
_entity_poly.entity_id
_entity_poly.type
_entity_poly.pdbx_seq_one_letter_code
_entity_poly.pdbx_strand_id
1 'polypeptide(L)'
;MSSGARRVLITGASAGIGRACAEDLHAAGWAVTGASRRGTTSGGWTGLVMDVDDDESVRAGVTGMLADGPIDALVASAGWGLAGAVEQCTISEAKAQLETNFWGCVRVLQQVLPAMRAHGGGRIVLMSSIGGLIGIPFQAFYSASKFALEGLGEALAYEVAPLGVHVTLVEPGNVKTDFTASRRMARAVDGDAVYSAALTAAVGLMERDEENGVPAADVAAVVRRVLESRRPPRRASVGKAGERAGLLAKRLLPFRAFEAAAKSSLGVSTR
;
A
#
# COMPACT_ATOMS: atom_id res chain seq x y z
N MET A 1 -26.07 -11.91 17.40
CA MET A 1 -25.34 -11.19 16.33
C MET A 1 -25.38 -9.72 16.71
N SER A 2 -24.24 -9.11 16.98
CA SER A 2 -24.14 -7.68 17.39
C SER A 2 -24.68 -6.80 16.28
N SER A 3 -25.69 -5.98 16.57
CA SER A 3 -26.32 -5.01 15.66
C SER A 3 -25.48 -3.71 15.48
N GLY A 4 -24.22 -3.75 15.82
CA GLY A 4 -23.31 -2.61 15.67
C GLY A 4 -22.69 -2.51 14.29
N ALA A 5 -22.27 -1.30 13.90
CA ALA A 5 -21.52 -1.07 12.67
C ALA A 5 -20.20 -1.85 12.69
N ARG A 6 -19.81 -2.45 11.55
CA ARG A 6 -18.52 -3.12 11.40
C ARG A 6 -17.39 -2.11 11.60
N ARG A 7 -16.34 -2.52 12.32
CA ARG A 7 -15.23 -1.64 12.70
C ARG A 7 -14.00 -1.90 11.84
N VAL A 8 -13.41 -0.84 11.30
CA VAL A 8 -12.21 -0.94 10.46
C VAL A 8 -11.11 0.00 10.95
N LEU A 9 -9.89 -0.55 11.03
CA LEU A 9 -8.67 0.22 11.20
C LEU A 9 -8.03 0.49 9.83
N ILE A 10 -7.70 1.74 9.53
CA ILE A 10 -7.04 2.14 8.29
C ILE A 10 -5.75 2.87 8.64
N THR A 11 -4.59 2.35 8.27
CA THR A 11 -3.32 3.07 8.42
C THR A 11 -3.04 3.97 7.22
N GLY A 12 -2.35 5.09 7.45
CA GLY A 12 -2.09 6.07 6.39
C GLY A 12 -3.33 6.87 5.96
N ALA A 13 -4.32 7.00 6.84
CA ALA A 13 -5.62 7.60 6.53
C ALA A 13 -5.61 9.13 6.36
N SER A 14 -4.47 9.81 6.54
CA SER A 14 -4.39 11.28 6.45
C SER A 14 -4.35 11.83 5.01
N ALA A 15 -4.09 11.00 4.02
CA ALA A 15 -3.95 11.41 2.61
C ALA A 15 -4.18 10.23 1.63
N GLY A 16 -4.27 10.54 0.36
CA GLY A 16 -4.24 9.59 -0.74
C GLY A 16 -5.27 8.46 -0.64
N ILE A 17 -4.83 7.24 -0.94
CA ILE A 17 -5.71 6.05 -0.96
C ILE A 17 -6.28 5.73 0.42
N GLY A 18 -5.47 5.84 1.49
CA GLY A 18 -5.93 5.57 2.86
C GLY A 18 -7.07 6.49 3.27
N ARG A 19 -6.97 7.79 2.94
CA ARG A 19 -8.03 8.76 3.17
C ARG A 19 -9.28 8.44 2.36
N ALA A 20 -9.13 8.16 1.08
CA ALA A 20 -10.26 7.78 0.22
C ALA A 20 -10.98 6.52 0.73
N CYS A 21 -10.24 5.52 1.24
CA CYS A 21 -10.82 4.34 1.88
C CYS A 21 -11.59 4.70 3.16
N ALA A 22 -11.07 5.64 3.97
CA ALA A 22 -11.75 6.07 5.18
C ALA A 22 -13.08 6.77 4.86
N GLU A 23 -13.08 7.66 3.89
CA GLU A 23 -14.26 8.39 3.42
C GLU A 23 -15.31 7.44 2.83
N ASP A 24 -14.93 6.52 1.94
CA ASP A 24 -15.85 5.58 1.28
C ASP A 24 -16.46 4.57 2.26
N LEU A 25 -15.64 4.01 3.16
CA LEU A 25 -16.12 3.04 4.16
C LEU A 25 -17.00 3.72 5.21
N HIS A 26 -16.68 4.95 5.63
CA HIS A 26 -17.54 5.71 6.54
C HIS A 26 -18.89 5.99 5.91
N ALA A 27 -18.91 6.45 4.65
CA ALA A 27 -20.15 6.66 3.90
C ALA A 27 -20.98 5.38 3.72
N ALA A 28 -20.32 4.22 3.70
CA ALA A 28 -20.96 2.90 3.64
C ALA A 28 -21.42 2.37 5.02
N GLY A 29 -21.31 3.17 6.09
CA GLY A 29 -21.79 2.83 7.42
C GLY A 29 -20.83 2.00 8.28
N TRP A 30 -19.53 1.96 7.92
CA TRP A 30 -18.50 1.38 8.78
C TRP A 30 -18.12 2.35 9.91
N ALA A 31 -17.82 1.81 11.08
CA ALA A 31 -17.15 2.56 12.15
C ALA A 31 -15.65 2.62 11.83
N VAL A 32 -15.22 3.70 11.21
CA VAL A 32 -13.86 3.88 10.71
C VAL A 32 -12.97 4.54 11.76
N THR A 33 -11.80 3.92 12.04
CA THR A 33 -10.69 4.53 12.75
C THR A 33 -9.52 4.69 11.78
N GLY A 34 -9.20 5.93 11.45
CA GLY A 34 -8.12 6.28 10.55
C GLY A 34 -6.85 6.65 11.30
N ALA A 35 -5.83 5.81 11.19
CA ALA A 35 -4.56 6.00 11.88
C ALA A 35 -3.55 6.75 11.01
N SER A 36 -2.88 7.73 11.61
CA SER A 36 -1.76 8.46 11.03
C SER A 36 -0.97 9.18 12.12
N ARG A 37 0.25 9.61 11.82
CA ARG A 37 1.09 10.41 12.75
C ARG A 37 0.41 11.71 13.21
N ARG A 38 -0.50 12.25 12.41
CA ARG A 38 -1.24 13.50 12.71
C ARG A 38 -2.58 13.26 13.40
N GLY A 39 -3.10 12.04 13.40
CA GLY A 39 -4.41 11.75 13.96
C GLY A 39 -5.56 12.54 13.33
N THR A 40 -5.45 12.89 12.05
CA THR A 40 -6.38 13.79 11.38
C THR A 40 -7.77 13.17 11.28
N THR A 41 -8.79 13.90 11.69
CA THR A 41 -10.20 13.58 11.42
C THR A 41 -10.69 14.49 10.30
N SER A 42 -11.24 13.91 9.25
CA SER A 42 -11.99 14.64 8.23
C SER A 42 -13.15 13.76 7.76
N GLY A 43 -14.34 14.33 7.61
CA GLY A 43 -15.47 13.56 7.07
C GLY A 43 -16.21 12.63 8.05
N GLY A 44 -16.09 12.85 9.36
CA GLY A 44 -16.95 12.19 10.37
C GLY A 44 -16.42 10.84 10.92
N TRP A 45 -15.27 10.36 10.46
CA TRP A 45 -14.61 9.17 11.03
C TRP A 45 -13.62 9.52 12.15
N THR A 46 -13.27 8.55 12.98
CA THR A 46 -12.38 8.75 14.13
C THR A 46 -10.91 8.80 13.71
N GLY A 47 -10.17 9.85 14.08
CA GLY A 47 -8.71 9.93 13.89
C GLY A 47 -7.97 9.29 15.06
N LEU A 48 -6.93 8.53 14.75
CA LEU A 48 -6.02 7.92 15.71
C LEU A 48 -4.60 8.39 15.44
N VAL A 49 -3.95 8.98 16.45
CA VAL A 49 -2.51 9.26 16.39
C VAL A 49 -1.75 7.94 16.53
N MET A 50 -1.11 7.50 15.46
CA MET A 50 -0.34 6.26 15.46
C MET A 50 0.77 6.34 14.41
N ASP A 51 2.02 6.13 14.82
CA ASP A 51 3.16 5.96 13.94
C ASP A 51 3.42 4.46 13.73
N VAL A 52 3.33 4.01 12.49
CA VAL A 52 3.58 2.59 12.16
C VAL A 52 5.05 2.20 12.26
N ASP A 53 5.97 3.19 12.32
CA ASP A 53 7.39 2.98 12.47
C ASP A 53 7.80 2.80 13.96
N ASP A 54 6.85 2.94 14.90
CA ASP A 54 7.07 2.86 16.35
C ASP A 54 6.21 1.74 16.96
N ASP A 55 6.89 0.76 17.59
CA ASP A 55 6.24 -0.44 18.18
C ASP A 55 5.24 -0.07 19.29
N GLU A 56 5.62 0.89 20.15
CA GLU A 56 4.78 1.30 21.28
C GLU A 56 3.56 2.09 20.80
N SER A 57 3.74 2.97 19.82
CA SER A 57 2.66 3.72 19.21
C SER A 57 1.61 2.79 18.58
N VAL A 58 2.07 1.76 17.85
CA VAL A 58 1.16 0.76 17.26
C VAL A 58 0.46 -0.05 18.34
N ARG A 59 1.19 -0.53 19.34
CA ARG A 59 0.63 -1.31 20.45
C ARG A 59 -0.43 -0.51 21.21
N ALA A 60 -0.12 0.71 21.58
CA ALA A 60 -1.05 1.59 22.31
C ALA A 60 -2.30 1.91 21.49
N GLY A 61 -2.11 2.27 20.21
CA GLY A 61 -3.21 2.61 19.30
C GLY A 61 -4.17 1.45 19.07
N VAL A 62 -3.65 0.25 18.78
CA VAL A 62 -4.50 -0.94 18.58
C VAL A 62 -5.16 -1.39 19.87
N THR A 63 -4.46 -1.36 21.02
CA THR A 63 -5.03 -1.70 22.32
C THR A 63 -6.18 -0.76 22.67
N GLY A 64 -6.00 0.55 22.49
CA GLY A 64 -7.07 1.53 22.71
C GLY A 64 -8.29 1.25 21.83
N MET A 65 -8.09 0.96 20.56
CA MET A 65 -9.18 0.63 19.65
C MET A 65 -9.91 -0.66 20.05
N LEU A 66 -9.19 -1.68 20.54
CA LEU A 66 -9.76 -2.94 20.99
C LEU A 66 -10.56 -2.82 22.30
N ALA A 67 -10.29 -1.83 23.14
CA ALA A 67 -11.07 -1.55 24.33
C ALA A 67 -12.53 -1.17 24.00
N ASP A 68 -12.77 -0.58 22.85
CA ASP A 68 -14.11 -0.23 22.35
C ASP A 68 -14.82 -1.38 21.62
N GLY A 69 -14.16 -2.53 21.44
CA GLY A 69 -14.73 -3.72 20.79
C GLY A 69 -13.83 -4.30 19.69
N PRO A 70 -14.23 -5.39 19.04
CA PRO A 70 -13.44 -6.10 18.05
C PRO A 70 -13.20 -5.26 16.79
N ILE A 71 -12.10 -5.57 16.11
CA ILE A 71 -11.76 -5.00 14.79
C ILE A 71 -12.16 -6.03 13.72
N ASP A 72 -13.15 -5.70 12.89
CA ASP A 72 -13.65 -6.57 11.83
C ASP A 72 -12.74 -6.53 10.58
N ALA A 73 -12.09 -5.38 10.34
CA ALA A 73 -11.24 -5.19 9.19
C ALA A 73 -10.00 -4.33 9.46
N LEU A 74 -8.93 -4.61 8.70
CA LEU A 74 -7.72 -3.79 8.61
C LEU A 74 -7.47 -3.41 7.15
N VAL A 75 -7.21 -2.12 6.91
CA VAL A 75 -6.63 -1.62 5.65
C VAL A 75 -5.24 -1.07 5.96
N ALA A 76 -4.19 -1.83 5.67
CA ALA A 76 -2.82 -1.43 5.85
C ALA A 76 -2.34 -0.64 4.62
N SER A 77 -2.47 0.70 4.68
CA SER A 77 -2.20 1.60 3.55
C SER A 77 -1.09 2.63 3.82
N ALA A 78 -0.49 2.64 5.02
CA ALA A 78 0.64 3.52 5.31
C ALA A 78 1.84 3.19 4.41
N GLY A 79 2.42 4.21 3.79
CA GLY A 79 3.57 4.04 2.91
C GLY A 79 3.96 5.33 2.19
N TRP A 80 5.18 5.33 1.65
CA TRP A 80 5.74 6.42 0.84
C TRP A 80 6.71 5.86 -0.19
N GLY A 81 7.23 6.68 -1.10
CA GLY A 81 8.15 6.26 -2.16
C GLY A 81 9.50 6.98 -2.09
N LEU A 82 10.60 6.23 -2.27
CA LEU A 82 11.96 6.73 -2.44
C LEU A 82 12.35 6.61 -3.91
N ALA A 83 12.85 7.69 -4.50
CA ALA A 83 13.37 7.72 -5.86
C ALA A 83 14.88 8.06 -5.88
N GLY A 84 15.62 7.31 -6.69
CA GLY A 84 17.07 7.42 -6.89
C GLY A 84 17.62 6.12 -7.47
N ALA A 85 18.80 6.18 -8.11
CA ALA A 85 19.50 4.96 -8.48
C ALA A 85 19.92 4.19 -7.21
N VAL A 86 20.07 2.88 -7.32
CA VAL A 86 20.40 2.03 -6.16
C VAL A 86 21.66 2.52 -5.43
N GLU A 87 22.69 2.92 -6.17
CA GLU A 87 23.95 3.42 -5.58
C GLU A 87 23.86 4.85 -5.03
N GLN A 88 22.82 5.61 -5.40
CA GLN A 88 22.55 6.94 -4.83
C GLN A 88 21.76 6.87 -3.52
N CYS A 89 21.07 5.78 -3.29
CA CYS A 89 20.29 5.58 -2.06
C CYS A 89 21.18 5.04 -0.94
N THR A 90 21.28 5.76 0.15
CA THR A 90 21.99 5.26 1.34
C THR A 90 21.26 4.06 1.95
N ILE A 91 21.99 3.22 2.66
CA ILE A 91 21.37 2.09 3.41
C ILE A 91 20.34 2.59 4.42
N SER A 92 20.55 3.77 5.04
CA SER A 92 19.58 4.37 5.95
C SER A 92 18.27 4.73 5.27
N GLU A 93 18.32 5.34 4.08
CA GLU A 93 17.13 5.67 3.28
C GLU A 93 16.39 4.42 2.81
N ALA A 94 17.14 3.41 2.35
CA ALA A 94 16.59 2.11 1.95
C ALA A 94 15.88 1.41 3.13
N LYS A 95 16.51 1.41 4.32
CA LYS A 95 15.90 0.86 5.55
C LYS A 95 14.65 1.64 5.94
N ALA A 96 14.67 2.97 5.89
CA ALA A 96 13.51 3.79 6.21
C ALA A 96 12.32 3.55 5.26
N GLN A 97 12.59 3.27 3.97
CA GLN A 97 11.56 2.86 3.02
C GLN A 97 10.88 1.55 3.43
N LEU A 98 11.67 0.53 3.79
CA LEU A 98 11.16 -0.76 4.24
C LEU A 98 10.49 -0.65 5.61
N GLU A 99 11.00 0.21 6.48
CA GLU A 99 10.48 0.41 7.83
C GLU A 99 9.00 0.76 7.79
N THR A 100 8.63 1.80 7.05
CA THR A 100 7.23 2.19 6.95
C THR A 100 6.41 1.20 6.11
N ASN A 101 6.89 0.86 4.90
CA ASN A 101 6.06 0.14 3.93
C ASN A 101 5.88 -1.34 4.26
N PHE A 102 6.84 -1.95 4.94
CA PHE A 102 6.85 -3.37 5.27
C PHE A 102 6.75 -3.61 6.77
N TRP A 103 7.74 -3.18 7.56
CA TRP A 103 7.76 -3.45 9.00
C TRP A 103 6.62 -2.78 9.74
N GLY A 104 6.24 -1.55 9.34
CA GLY A 104 5.06 -0.88 9.88
C GLY A 104 3.77 -1.67 9.65
N CYS A 105 3.62 -2.28 8.48
CA CYS A 105 2.50 -3.19 8.20
C CYS A 105 2.56 -4.44 9.11
N VAL A 106 3.74 -5.06 9.26
CA VAL A 106 3.94 -6.25 10.11
C VAL A 106 3.59 -5.95 11.57
N ARG A 107 4.02 -4.80 12.12
CA ARG A 107 3.66 -4.38 13.50
C ARG A 107 2.16 -4.34 13.71
N VAL A 108 1.44 -3.68 12.79
CA VAL A 108 -0.02 -3.58 12.89
C VAL A 108 -0.68 -4.96 12.78
N LEU A 109 -0.22 -5.81 11.86
CA LEU A 109 -0.71 -7.18 11.72
C LEU A 109 -0.54 -7.98 13.02
N GLN A 110 0.63 -7.92 13.65
CA GLN A 110 0.92 -8.63 14.89
C GLN A 110 0.01 -8.23 16.05
N GLN A 111 -0.43 -6.97 16.10
CA GLN A 111 -1.38 -6.49 17.13
C GLN A 111 -2.84 -6.84 16.80
N VAL A 112 -3.24 -6.83 15.53
CA VAL A 112 -4.64 -7.02 15.11
C VAL A 112 -5.01 -8.50 14.99
N LEU A 113 -4.11 -9.34 14.49
CA LEU A 113 -4.37 -10.77 14.22
C LEU A 113 -4.85 -11.56 15.43
N PRO A 114 -4.25 -11.43 16.65
CA PRO A 114 -4.73 -12.15 17.83
C PRO A 114 -6.18 -11.83 18.16
N ALA A 115 -6.57 -10.57 18.03
CA ALA A 115 -7.93 -10.12 18.30
C ALA A 115 -8.92 -10.62 17.25
N MET A 116 -8.58 -10.55 15.95
CA MET A 116 -9.41 -11.11 14.89
C MET A 116 -9.62 -12.62 15.06
N ARG A 117 -8.55 -13.35 15.40
CA ARG A 117 -8.64 -14.80 15.68
C ARG A 117 -9.58 -15.08 16.86
N ALA A 118 -9.45 -14.33 17.96
CA ALA A 118 -10.29 -14.50 19.15
C ALA A 118 -11.76 -14.18 18.87
N HIS A 119 -12.03 -13.25 17.93
CA HIS A 119 -13.39 -12.88 17.53
C HIS A 119 -14.00 -13.80 16.45
N GLY A 120 -13.25 -14.77 15.96
CA GLY A 120 -13.73 -15.76 14.99
C GLY A 120 -13.52 -15.36 13.52
N GLY A 121 -12.69 -14.38 13.23
CA GLY A 121 -12.31 -14.01 11.88
C GLY A 121 -12.15 -12.52 11.66
N GLY A 122 -11.85 -12.14 10.41
CA GLY A 122 -11.68 -10.74 10.04
C GLY A 122 -11.31 -10.58 8.55
N ARG A 123 -11.16 -9.34 8.13
CA ARG A 123 -10.76 -8.96 6.77
C ARG A 123 -9.51 -8.10 6.81
N ILE A 124 -8.51 -8.46 6.04
CA ILE A 124 -7.25 -7.71 5.93
C ILE A 124 -7.02 -7.33 4.47
N VAL A 125 -6.85 -6.05 4.23
CA VAL A 125 -6.37 -5.51 2.96
C VAL A 125 -4.96 -4.99 3.16
N LEU A 126 -4.01 -5.54 2.42
CA LEU A 126 -2.64 -5.04 2.32
C LEU A 126 -2.53 -4.19 1.07
N MET A 127 -2.22 -2.90 1.23
CA MET A 127 -2.06 -2.00 0.09
C MET A 127 -0.69 -2.19 -0.54
N SER A 128 -0.64 -3.07 -1.52
CA SER A 128 0.53 -3.31 -2.36
C SER A 128 0.65 -2.27 -3.48
N SER A 129 1.12 -2.66 -4.63
CA SER A 129 1.23 -1.87 -5.86
C SER A 129 1.54 -2.82 -7.03
N ILE A 130 1.30 -2.37 -8.26
CA ILE A 130 1.92 -3.02 -9.43
C ILE A 130 3.45 -3.04 -9.31
N GLY A 131 4.04 -2.06 -8.59
CA GLY A 131 5.45 -2.04 -8.21
C GLY A 131 5.89 -3.16 -7.26
N GLY A 132 4.97 -3.90 -6.66
CA GLY A 132 5.21 -5.16 -5.93
C GLY A 132 5.26 -6.39 -6.84
N LEU A 133 4.90 -6.24 -8.10
CA LEU A 133 4.90 -7.30 -9.10
C LEU A 133 5.89 -7.02 -10.25
N ILE A 134 6.21 -5.76 -10.52
CA ILE A 134 7.15 -5.30 -11.54
C ILE A 134 8.14 -4.34 -10.88
N GLY A 135 9.45 -4.55 -11.09
CA GLY A 135 10.48 -3.59 -10.63
C GLY A 135 10.40 -2.28 -11.39
N ILE A 136 10.36 -1.17 -10.67
CA ILE A 136 10.29 0.18 -11.24
C ILE A 136 11.71 0.78 -11.20
N PRO A 137 12.29 1.18 -12.33
CA PRO A 137 13.58 1.87 -12.37
C PRO A 137 13.57 3.12 -11.49
N PHE A 138 14.67 3.39 -10.81
CA PHE A 138 14.83 4.49 -9.86
C PHE A 138 13.88 4.47 -8.65
N GLN A 139 13.11 3.38 -8.47
CA GLN A 139 12.31 3.08 -7.28
C GLN A 139 12.58 1.65 -6.76
N ALA A 140 13.81 1.19 -6.82
CA ALA A 140 14.19 -0.17 -6.47
C ALA A 140 13.77 -0.54 -5.03
N PHE A 141 14.02 0.34 -4.06
CA PHE A 141 13.67 0.08 -2.65
C PHE A 141 12.17 0.19 -2.37
N TYR A 142 11.45 1.04 -3.10
CA TYR A 142 9.99 1.02 -3.06
C TYR A 142 9.47 -0.32 -3.61
N SER A 143 9.92 -0.72 -4.79
CA SER A 143 9.54 -2.01 -5.38
C SER A 143 9.89 -3.16 -4.42
N ALA A 144 11.10 -3.20 -3.87
CA ALA A 144 11.51 -4.23 -2.90
C ALA A 144 10.57 -4.29 -1.70
N SER A 145 10.15 -3.14 -1.14
CA SER A 145 9.20 -3.10 -0.02
C SER A 145 7.83 -3.68 -0.40
N LYS A 146 7.36 -3.42 -1.63
CA LYS A 146 6.08 -3.93 -2.11
C LYS A 146 6.16 -5.42 -2.51
N PHE A 147 7.27 -5.88 -3.09
CA PHE A 147 7.52 -7.32 -3.30
C PHE A 147 7.57 -8.10 -1.98
N ALA A 148 8.20 -7.53 -0.95
CA ALA A 148 8.19 -8.13 0.39
C ALA A 148 6.77 -8.25 0.95
N LEU A 149 5.94 -7.22 0.75
CA LEU A 149 4.54 -7.22 1.17
C LEU A 149 3.70 -8.25 0.40
N GLU A 150 3.98 -8.47 -0.89
CA GLU A 150 3.35 -9.50 -1.70
C GLU A 150 3.63 -10.90 -1.14
N GLY A 151 4.91 -11.22 -0.87
CA GLY A 151 5.30 -12.50 -0.29
C GLY A 151 4.72 -12.71 1.11
N LEU A 152 4.76 -11.67 1.96
CA LEU A 152 4.13 -11.71 3.28
C LEU A 152 2.63 -11.99 3.18
N GLY A 153 1.92 -11.25 2.33
CA GLY A 153 0.47 -11.35 2.20
C GLY A 153 0.02 -12.71 1.67
N GLU A 154 0.78 -13.29 0.74
CA GLU A 154 0.53 -14.63 0.22
C GLU A 154 0.70 -15.70 1.31
N ALA A 155 1.81 -15.68 2.05
CA ALA A 155 2.07 -16.62 3.15
C ALA A 155 1.03 -16.46 4.28
N LEU A 156 0.81 -15.24 4.73
CA LEU A 156 -0.18 -14.93 5.77
C LEU A 156 -1.57 -15.44 5.41
N ALA A 157 -1.97 -15.29 4.15
CA ALA A 157 -3.28 -15.75 3.70
C ALA A 157 -3.49 -17.26 3.87
N TYR A 158 -2.43 -18.07 3.78
CA TYR A 158 -2.51 -19.52 4.07
C TYR A 158 -2.57 -19.78 5.57
N GLU A 159 -1.78 -19.07 6.35
CA GLU A 159 -1.69 -19.25 7.81
C GLU A 159 -3.00 -18.94 8.52
N VAL A 160 -3.69 -17.86 8.12
CA VAL A 160 -4.87 -17.37 8.85
C VAL A 160 -6.21 -17.79 8.26
N ALA A 161 -6.24 -18.41 7.09
CA ALA A 161 -7.48 -18.90 6.48
C ALA A 161 -8.25 -19.89 7.36
N PRO A 162 -7.61 -20.86 8.06
CA PRO A 162 -8.30 -21.74 9.00
C PRO A 162 -8.90 -21.03 10.20
N LEU A 163 -8.44 -19.80 10.48
CA LEU A 163 -8.88 -18.96 11.60
C LEU A 163 -10.02 -18.01 11.22
N GLY A 164 -10.58 -18.13 10.01
CA GLY A 164 -11.63 -17.26 9.51
C GLY A 164 -11.15 -15.85 9.09
N VAL A 165 -9.85 -15.61 9.04
CA VAL A 165 -9.29 -14.34 8.58
C VAL A 165 -8.97 -14.42 7.09
N HIS A 166 -9.41 -13.41 6.34
CA HIS A 166 -9.16 -13.32 4.90
C HIS A 166 -8.20 -12.18 4.58
N VAL A 167 -7.16 -12.46 3.83
CA VAL A 167 -6.17 -11.48 3.38
C VAL A 167 -6.31 -11.25 1.89
N THR A 168 -6.38 -9.98 1.49
CA THR A 168 -6.36 -9.55 0.08
C THR A 168 -5.23 -8.54 -0.13
N LEU A 169 -4.41 -8.78 -1.13
CA LEU A 169 -3.46 -7.82 -1.66
C LEU A 169 -4.17 -6.95 -2.69
N VAL A 170 -4.24 -5.65 -2.44
CA VAL A 170 -4.73 -4.67 -3.43
C VAL A 170 -3.52 -4.06 -4.11
N GLU A 171 -3.49 -4.10 -5.43
CA GLU A 171 -2.35 -3.77 -6.28
C GLU A 171 -2.71 -2.57 -7.18
N PRO A 172 -2.66 -1.32 -6.65
CA PRO A 172 -2.89 -0.14 -7.48
C PRO A 172 -1.79 0.05 -8.52
N GLY A 173 -2.18 0.50 -9.70
CA GLY A 173 -1.30 1.14 -10.67
C GLY A 173 -1.07 2.61 -10.32
N ASN A 174 -1.02 3.47 -11.33
CA ASN A 174 -0.92 4.90 -11.13
C ASN A 174 -2.25 5.47 -10.61
N VAL A 175 -2.20 6.13 -9.48
CA VAL A 175 -3.37 6.70 -8.79
C VAL A 175 -3.12 8.18 -8.54
N LYS A 176 -4.08 9.01 -8.94
CA LYS A 176 -4.02 10.45 -8.70
C LYS A 176 -4.20 10.77 -7.21
N THR A 177 -3.08 11.06 -6.53
CA THR A 177 -3.02 11.33 -5.09
C THR A 177 -1.85 12.24 -4.75
N ASP A 178 -1.75 12.65 -3.48
CA ASP A 178 -0.58 13.36 -2.93
C ASP A 178 0.68 12.47 -2.81
N PHE A 179 0.65 11.22 -3.27
CA PHE A 179 1.79 10.30 -3.21
C PHE A 179 2.97 10.85 -4.03
N THR A 180 2.70 11.42 -5.21
CA THR A 180 3.69 12.08 -6.06
C THR A 180 4.43 13.17 -5.29
N ALA A 181 3.69 14.08 -4.65
CA ALA A 181 4.27 15.18 -3.87
C ALA A 181 4.97 14.70 -2.59
N SER A 182 4.64 13.52 -2.08
CA SER A 182 5.26 12.91 -0.89
C SER A 182 6.48 12.03 -1.22
N ARG A 183 6.80 11.82 -2.51
CA ARG A 183 7.98 11.06 -2.94
C ARG A 183 9.24 11.76 -2.45
N ARG A 184 10.15 11.00 -1.83
CA ARG A 184 11.44 11.48 -1.37
C ARG A 184 12.47 11.15 -2.43
N MET A 185 13.32 12.13 -2.76
CA MET A 185 14.51 11.90 -3.57
C MET A 185 15.66 11.44 -2.66
N ALA A 186 16.48 10.51 -3.13
CA ALA A 186 17.70 10.10 -2.43
C ALA A 186 18.67 11.29 -2.33
N ARG A 187 19.35 11.42 -1.19
CA ARG A 187 20.20 12.59 -0.90
C ARG A 187 21.37 12.75 -1.87
N ALA A 188 21.91 11.66 -2.39
CA ALA A 188 23.06 11.68 -3.31
C ALA A 188 22.66 11.91 -4.77
N VAL A 189 21.41 12.30 -5.06
CA VAL A 189 20.96 12.65 -6.41
C VAL A 189 21.57 13.99 -6.86
N ASP A 190 21.74 14.93 -5.93
CA ASP A 190 22.28 16.24 -6.23
C ASP A 190 23.76 16.16 -6.62
N GLY A 191 24.08 16.68 -7.81
CA GLY A 191 25.44 16.72 -8.32
C GLY A 191 25.92 15.46 -9.06
N ASP A 192 25.13 14.41 -9.14
CA ASP A 192 25.47 13.20 -9.90
C ASP A 192 25.05 13.32 -11.37
N ALA A 193 26.02 13.58 -12.23
CA ALA A 193 25.79 13.71 -13.66
C ALA A 193 25.47 12.38 -14.38
N VAL A 194 25.84 11.24 -13.78
CA VAL A 194 25.70 9.91 -14.44
C VAL A 194 24.24 9.53 -14.59
N TYR A 195 23.46 9.67 -13.53
CA TYR A 195 22.04 9.29 -13.51
C TYR A 195 21.07 10.44 -13.73
N SER A 196 21.52 11.69 -13.67
CA SER A 196 20.67 12.89 -13.65
C SER A 196 19.63 12.90 -14.76
N ALA A 197 20.04 12.72 -16.02
CA ALA A 197 19.13 12.75 -17.18
C ALA A 197 18.11 11.59 -17.14
N ALA A 198 18.56 10.36 -16.85
CA ALA A 198 17.70 9.19 -16.82
C ALA A 198 16.74 9.21 -15.63
N LEU A 199 17.21 9.66 -14.45
CA LEU A 199 16.40 9.83 -13.26
C LEU A 199 15.30 10.88 -13.46
N THR A 200 15.68 12.06 -14.01
CA THR A 200 14.71 13.14 -14.29
C THR A 200 13.64 12.67 -15.28
N ALA A 201 14.05 11.96 -16.34
CA ALA A 201 13.11 11.41 -17.32
C ALA A 201 12.16 10.38 -16.69
N ALA A 202 12.69 9.46 -15.88
CA ALA A 202 11.89 8.41 -15.22
C ALA A 202 10.93 8.99 -14.19
N VAL A 203 11.39 9.89 -13.31
CA VAL A 203 10.54 10.56 -12.31
C VAL A 203 9.47 11.41 -12.98
N GLY A 204 9.83 12.20 -14.01
CA GLY A 204 8.86 12.99 -14.74
C GLY A 204 7.82 12.16 -15.52
N LEU A 205 8.17 10.94 -15.96
CA LEU A 205 7.20 10.00 -16.51
C LEU A 205 6.24 9.49 -15.43
N MET A 206 6.77 9.07 -14.27
CA MET A 206 5.96 8.60 -13.14
C MET A 206 4.97 9.68 -12.69
N GLU A 207 5.41 10.94 -12.54
CA GLU A 207 4.58 12.07 -12.15
C GLU A 207 3.42 12.29 -13.13
N ARG A 208 3.71 12.31 -14.43
CA ARG A 208 2.67 12.42 -15.46
C ARG A 208 1.69 11.25 -15.43
N ASP A 209 2.19 10.04 -15.24
CA ASP A 209 1.35 8.84 -15.20
C ASP A 209 0.45 8.83 -13.96
N GLU A 210 0.95 9.27 -12.80
CA GLU A 210 0.21 9.42 -11.55
C GLU A 210 -0.84 10.55 -11.65
N GLU A 211 -0.49 11.70 -12.21
CA GLU A 211 -1.43 12.80 -12.46
C GLU A 211 -2.61 12.38 -13.36
N ASN A 212 -2.32 11.53 -14.34
CA ASN A 212 -3.31 10.92 -15.22
C ASN A 212 -3.85 9.59 -14.70
N GLY A 213 -3.45 9.15 -13.50
CA GLY A 213 -3.86 7.91 -12.89
C GLY A 213 -5.36 7.82 -12.59
N VAL A 214 -5.81 6.65 -12.16
CA VAL A 214 -7.19 6.48 -11.71
C VAL A 214 -7.43 7.28 -10.41
N PRO A 215 -8.65 7.76 -10.14
CA PRO A 215 -8.97 8.40 -8.87
C PRO A 215 -8.73 7.46 -7.67
N ALA A 216 -8.30 8.02 -6.52
CA ALA A 216 -8.18 7.24 -5.28
C ALA A 216 -9.52 6.60 -4.85
N ALA A 217 -10.64 7.22 -5.19
CA ALA A 217 -11.97 6.70 -4.95
C ALA A 217 -12.24 5.35 -5.66
N ASP A 218 -11.64 5.11 -6.83
CA ASP A 218 -11.78 3.83 -7.53
C ASP A 218 -11.09 2.70 -6.76
N VAL A 219 -9.92 2.99 -6.16
CA VAL A 219 -9.22 2.05 -5.29
C VAL A 219 -10.03 1.80 -4.02
N ALA A 220 -10.56 2.84 -3.40
CA ALA A 220 -11.42 2.75 -2.21
C ALA A 220 -12.66 1.88 -2.48
N ALA A 221 -13.33 2.07 -3.62
CA ALA A 221 -14.48 1.25 -4.00
C ALA A 221 -14.13 -0.24 -4.18
N VAL A 222 -12.91 -0.55 -4.67
CA VAL A 222 -12.43 -1.93 -4.74
C VAL A 222 -12.16 -2.48 -3.34
N VAL A 223 -11.51 -1.71 -2.46
CA VAL A 223 -11.27 -2.07 -1.06
C VAL A 223 -12.58 -2.39 -0.35
N ARG A 224 -13.58 -1.52 -0.45
CA ARG A 224 -14.90 -1.76 0.14
C ARG A 224 -15.54 -3.03 -0.39
N ARG A 225 -15.54 -3.25 -1.71
CA ARG A 225 -16.06 -4.47 -2.33
C ARG A 225 -15.35 -5.73 -1.80
N VAL A 226 -14.04 -5.67 -1.61
CA VAL A 226 -13.25 -6.77 -1.02
C VAL A 226 -13.69 -7.03 0.42
N LEU A 227 -13.79 -5.97 1.24
CA LEU A 227 -14.18 -6.09 2.65
C LEU A 227 -15.63 -6.57 2.83
N GLU A 228 -16.52 -6.31 1.89
CA GLU A 228 -17.93 -6.71 1.92
C GLU A 228 -18.21 -8.05 1.25
N SER A 229 -17.25 -8.57 0.48
CA SER A 229 -17.42 -9.84 -0.24
C SER A 229 -17.51 -11.03 0.71
N ARG A 230 -18.42 -11.95 0.43
CA ARG A 230 -18.46 -13.26 1.10
C ARG A 230 -17.25 -14.13 0.77
N ARG A 231 -16.66 -13.96 -0.42
CA ARG A 231 -15.49 -14.67 -0.91
C ARG A 231 -14.51 -13.66 -1.50
N PRO A 232 -13.76 -12.94 -0.66
CA PRO A 232 -12.83 -11.93 -1.16
C PRO A 232 -11.72 -12.60 -1.99
N PRO A 233 -11.31 -11.96 -3.11
CA PRO A 233 -10.20 -12.45 -3.90
C PRO A 233 -8.89 -12.34 -3.11
N ARG A 234 -7.90 -13.17 -3.44
CA ARG A 234 -6.55 -13.05 -2.87
C ARG A 234 -5.82 -11.81 -3.36
N ARG A 235 -6.09 -11.38 -4.58
CA ARG A 235 -5.48 -10.22 -5.24
C ARG A 235 -6.53 -9.41 -5.98
N ALA A 236 -6.37 -8.09 -5.97
CA ALA A 236 -7.23 -7.16 -6.70
C ALA A 236 -6.38 -6.02 -7.29
N SER A 237 -6.09 -6.10 -8.58
CA SER A 237 -5.36 -5.04 -9.30
C SER A 237 -6.31 -3.94 -9.74
N VAL A 238 -5.94 -2.68 -9.47
CA VAL A 238 -6.73 -1.48 -9.79
C VAL A 238 -5.85 -0.52 -10.58
N GLY A 239 -6.26 -0.14 -11.78
CA GLY A 239 -5.49 0.75 -12.64
C GLY A 239 -6.02 0.73 -14.06
N LYS A 240 -5.34 1.48 -14.93
CA LYS A 240 -5.65 1.54 -16.36
C LYS A 240 -5.48 0.17 -17.03
N ALA A 241 -6.19 -0.03 -18.13
CA ALA A 241 -6.14 -1.29 -18.88
C ALA A 241 -4.71 -1.66 -19.33
N GLY A 242 -3.89 -0.67 -19.73
CA GLY A 242 -2.49 -0.89 -20.13
C GLY A 242 -1.60 -1.40 -18.98
N GLU A 243 -1.77 -0.89 -17.77
CA GLU A 243 -1.04 -1.35 -16.58
C GLU A 243 -1.39 -2.80 -16.24
N ARG A 244 -2.68 -3.12 -16.28
CA ARG A 244 -3.16 -4.49 -16.05
C ARG A 244 -2.70 -5.46 -17.13
N ALA A 245 -2.64 -5.00 -18.41
CA ALA A 245 -2.07 -5.77 -19.50
C ALA A 245 -0.57 -6.02 -19.30
N GLY A 246 0.17 -5.05 -18.74
CA GLY A 246 1.59 -5.19 -18.36
C GLY A 246 1.82 -6.31 -17.34
N LEU A 247 0.95 -6.44 -16.34
CA LEU A 247 1.01 -7.55 -15.36
C LEU A 247 0.79 -8.92 -16.04
N LEU A 248 -0.17 -8.99 -16.95
CA LEU A 248 -0.43 -10.21 -17.72
C LEU A 248 0.76 -10.54 -18.64
N ALA A 249 1.31 -9.52 -19.29
CA ALA A 249 2.49 -9.67 -20.15
C ALA A 249 3.69 -10.22 -19.36
N LYS A 250 3.95 -9.73 -18.14
CA LYS A 250 5.00 -10.25 -17.27
C LYS A 250 4.83 -11.75 -16.97
N ARG A 251 3.59 -12.20 -16.83
CA ARG A 251 3.28 -13.59 -16.51
C ARG A 251 3.42 -14.53 -17.71
N LEU A 252 3.15 -14.02 -18.92
CA LEU A 252 3.05 -14.84 -20.14
C LEU A 252 4.27 -14.76 -21.06
N LEU A 253 4.98 -13.62 -21.07
CA LEU A 253 6.11 -13.41 -21.95
C LEU A 253 7.41 -13.99 -21.39
N PRO A 254 8.31 -14.50 -22.23
CA PRO A 254 9.68 -14.77 -21.84
C PRO A 254 10.34 -13.51 -21.26
N PHE A 255 11.19 -13.69 -20.25
CA PHE A 255 11.79 -12.57 -19.52
C PHE A 255 12.38 -11.46 -20.40
N ARG A 256 13.18 -11.84 -21.45
CA ARG A 256 13.79 -10.87 -22.38
C ARG A 256 12.79 -10.03 -23.16
N ALA A 257 11.67 -10.64 -23.58
CA ALA A 257 10.61 -9.94 -24.30
C ALA A 257 9.87 -8.96 -23.38
N PHE A 258 9.55 -9.39 -22.17
CA PHE A 258 8.96 -8.53 -21.14
C PHE A 258 9.90 -7.39 -20.77
N GLU A 259 11.20 -7.66 -20.57
CA GLU A 259 12.21 -6.66 -20.23
C GLU A 259 12.33 -5.58 -21.30
N ALA A 260 12.35 -5.95 -22.58
CA ALA A 260 12.39 -5.00 -23.69
C ALA A 260 11.15 -4.08 -23.71
N ALA A 261 9.96 -4.66 -23.51
CA ALA A 261 8.72 -3.90 -23.45
C ALA A 261 8.69 -2.97 -22.20
N ALA A 262 9.12 -3.46 -21.05
CA ALA A 262 9.16 -2.70 -19.79
C ALA A 262 10.15 -1.52 -19.88
N LYS A 263 11.35 -1.72 -20.42
CA LYS A 263 12.34 -0.64 -20.64
C LYS A 263 11.76 0.49 -21.49
N SER A 264 11.10 0.14 -22.58
CA SER A 264 10.45 1.12 -23.47
C SER A 264 9.34 1.90 -22.76
N SER A 265 8.49 1.23 -21.97
CA SER A 265 7.37 1.86 -21.28
C SER A 265 7.79 2.68 -20.05
N LEU A 266 8.92 2.36 -19.43
CA LEU A 266 9.44 3.03 -18.23
C LEU A 266 10.48 4.12 -18.54
N GLY A 267 10.67 4.46 -19.81
CA GLY A 267 11.55 5.56 -20.26
C GLY A 267 13.05 5.29 -20.06
N VAL A 268 13.45 4.02 -19.90
CA VAL A 268 14.85 3.64 -19.77
C VAL A 268 15.43 3.31 -21.14
N SER A 269 16.29 4.20 -21.66
CA SER A 269 16.97 3.97 -22.93
C SER A 269 17.94 2.79 -22.81
N THR A 270 17.86 1.84 -23.74
CA THR A 270 18.91 0.85 -23.98
C THR A 270 19.92 1.45 -24.93
N ARG A 271 21.00 2.03 -24.42
CA ARG A 271 22.22 2.20 -25.24
C ARG A 271 23.07 0.96 -25.15
#